data_476016449b6ab8c685156448c9fd5dcc
#
_entry.id   476016449b6ab8c685156448c9fd5dcc
#
_cell.length_a   1.000
_cell.length_b   1.000
_cell.length_c   1.000
_cell.angle_alpha   90.00
_cell.angle_beta   90.00
_cell.angle_gamma   90.00
#
_symmetry.space_group_name_H-M   'P 1'
#
loop_
_entity.id
_entity.type
_entity.pdbx_description
1 polymer ?
#
loop_
_entity_poly.entity_id
_entity_poly.type
_entity_poly.pdbx_seq_one_letter_code
_entity_poly.pdbx_strand_id
1 'polypeptide(L)'
;MWISISVAESKIITLPKVGDVLLERSYRAKHINISVKPPKIIRVAVPVGVEFEKARKIAEQREYWIEKQIAKFANSSATPIFDTFAGECFIHEEKYLINRVETLAKKHGFKYNKLRFKVMKTRWGSCTAKNNISLNMLMTYIPKKLQDYVILHELLHTRIKDHSKGFWLELDRLTGDAKGIQKELKEKYILYN
;
A
#
# COMPACT_ATOMS: atom_id res chain seq x y z
N MET A 1 -30.36 15.34 -7.20
CA MET A 1 -29.56 15.91 -6.09
C MET A 1 -28.09 15.70 -6.45
N TRP A 2 -27.44 16.74 -6.99
CA TRP A 2 -26.07 16.67 -7.47
C TRP A 2 -25.13 16.74 -6.28
N ILE A 3 -24.32 15.71 -6.07
CA ILE A 3 -23.24 15.74 -5.09
C ILE A 3 -22.16 16.61 -5.68
N SER A 4 -22.05 17.85 -5.20
CA SER A 4 -20.92 18.73 -5.49
C SER A 4 -19.66 18.07 -4.93
N ILE A 5 -18.81 17.55 -5.79
CA ILE A 5 -17.46 17.14 -5.41
C ILE A 5 -16.70 18.45 -5.16
N SER A 6 -16.59 18.86 -3.90
CA SER A 6 -15.75 19.99 -3.54
C SER A 6 -14.30 19.58 -3.87
N VAL A 7 -13.75 20.15 -4.92
CA VAL A 7 -12.31 20.04 -5.20
C VAL A 7 -11.58 20.62 -3.99
N ALA A 8 -10.78 19.81 -3.34
CA ALA A 8 -10.00 20.27 -2.19
C ALA A 8 -9.08 21.41 -2.64
N GLU A 9 -9.12 22.54 -1.94
CA GLU A 9 -8.22 23.66 -2.20
C GLU A 9 -6.78 23.19 -2.20
N SER A 10 -6.03 23.48 -3.28
CA SER A 10 -4.65 23.03 -3.44
C SER A 10 -3.78 24.08 -4.10
N LYS A 11 -2.49 24.07 -3.80
CA LYS A 11 -1.47 24.95 -4.37
C LYS A 11 -0.20 24.16 -4.63
N ILE A 12 0.42 24.35 -5.78
CA ILE A 12 1.74 23.80 -6.07
C ILE A 12 2.79 24.89 -5.74
N ILE A 13 3.83 24.50 -5.04
CA ILE A 13 5.04 25.28 -4.80
C ILE A 13 6.24 24.52 -5.32
N THR A 14 7.28 25.23 -5.75
CA THR A 14 8.54 24.63 -6.19
C THR A 14 9.62 24.88 -5.16
N LEU A 15 10.25 23.82 -4.66
CA LEU A 15 11.41 23.89 -3.77
C LEU A 15 12.69 23.64 -4.56
N PRO A 16 13.81 24.36 -4.26
CA PRO A 16 15.02 24.33 -5.08
C PRO A 16 15.63 22.94 -5.30
N LYS A 17 15.66 22.09 -4.27
CA LYS A 17 16.32 20.77 -4.33
C LYS A 17 15.40 19.64 -4.75
N VAL A 18 14.11 19.75 -4.46
CA VAL A 18 13.17 18.64 -4.61
C VAL A 18 12.12 18.85 -5.68
N GLY A 19 11.99 20.08 -6.22
CA GLY A 19 11.02 20.44 -7.25
C GLY A 19 9.62 20.66 -6.70
N ASP A 20 8.60 20.24 -7.47
CA ASP A 20 7.21 20.57 -7.18
C ASP A 20 6.64 19.82 -5.97
N VAL A 21 5.97 20.56 -5.10
CA VAL A 21 5.33 20.09 -3.87
C VAL A 21 3.87 20.52 -3.89
N LEU A 22 2.96 19.55 -3.83
CA LEU A 22 1.52 19.80 -3.74
C LEU A 22 1.12 20.10 -2.29
N LEU A 23 0.68 21.31 -2.01
CA LEU A 23 -0.01 21.67 -0.78
C LEU A 23 -1.51 21.44 -0.99
N GLU A 24 -2.14 20.61 -0.17
CA GLU A 24 -3.55 20.24 -0.35
C GLU A 24 -4.31 20.35 0.96
N ARG A 25 -5.48 20.99 0.95
CA ARG A 25 -6.35 21.10 2.09
C ARG A 25 -6.85 19.72 2.53
N SER A 26 -6.72 19.42 3.81
CA SER A 26 -7.15 18.14 4.36
C SER A 26 -8.07 18.31 5.55
N TYR A 27 -9.32 17.91 5.40
CA TYR A 27 -10.33 17.92 6.48
C TYR A 27 -10.05 16.87 7.57
N ARG A 28 -9.17 15.88 7.30
CA ARG A 28 -8.81 14.82 8.25
C ARG A 28 -7.51 15.10 8.99
N ALA A 29 -6.67 15.96 8.46
CA ALA A 29 -5.38 16.26 9.08
C ALA A 29 -5.57 17.17 10.30
N LYS A 30 -4.99 16.77 11.43
CA LYS A 30 -4.92 17.60 12.65
C LYS A 30 -3.66 18.47 12.68
N HIS A 31 -2.62 18.04 11.95
CA HIS A 31 -1.33 18.72 11.83
C HIS A 31 -0.89 18.74 10.36
N ILE A 32 0.03 19.65 10.00
CA ILE A 32 0.67 19.63 8.69
C ILE A 32 1.47 18.35 8.59
N ASN A 33 1.21 17.57 7.54
CA ASN A 33 1.89 16.30 7.31
C ASN A 33 2.49 16.27 5.91
N ILE A 34 3.80 16.00 5.83
CA ILE A 34 4.52 15.85 4.56
C ILE A 34 4.62 14.38 4.22
N SER A 35 4.20 14.01 3.03
CA SER A 35 4.35 12.67 2.48
C SER A 35 5.12 12.73 1.16
N VAL A 36 6.05 11.80 0.99
CA VAL A 36 6.82 11.62 -0.25
C VAL A 36 6.49 10.25 -0.79
N LYS A 37 6.10 10.18 -2.06
CA LYS A 37 5.67 8.95 -2.72
C LYS A 37 6.46 8.73 -4.00
N PRO A 38 6.75 7.46 -4.37
CA PRO A 38 7.30 7.16 -5.68
C PRO A 38 6.38 7.63 -6.81
N PRO A 39 6.91 8.02 -7.99
CA PRO A 39 8.34 8.17 -8.28
C PRO A 39 8.94 9.43 -7.64
N LYS A 40 8.18 10.50 -7.46
CA LYS A 40 8.61 11.78 -6.88
C LYS A 40 7.41 12.68 -6.54
N ILE A 41 6.33 12.10 -6.00
CA ILE A 41 5.14 12.87 -5.62
C ILE A 41 5.32 13.35 -4.19
N ILE A 42 5.43 14.67 -4.02
CA ILE A 42 5.55 15.31 -2.71
C ILE A 42 4.24 16.01 -2.41
N ARG A 43 3.58 15.60 -1.34
CA ARG A 43 2.29 16.15 -0.91
C ARG A 43 2.38 16.60 0.54
N VAL A 44 1.87 17.81 0.80
CA VAL A 44 1.70 18.35 2.14
C VAL A 44 0.21 18.49 2.43
N ALA A 45 -0.28 17.69 3.37
CA ALA A 45 -1.65 17.81 3.86
C ALA A 45 -1.74 18.98 4.84
N VAL A 46 -2.54 19.99 4.48
CA VAL A 46 -2.73 21.23 5.25
C VAL A 46 -4.07 21.18 5.97
N PRO A 47 -4.12 21.19 7.31
CA PRO A 47 -5.38 21.22 8.05
C PRO A 47 -6.25 22.42 7.69
N VAL A 48 -7.56 22.28 7.86
CA VAL A 48 -8.49 23.41 7.75
C VAL A 48 -8.12 24.47 8.80
N GLY A 49 -8.13 25.76 8.40
CA GLY A 49 -7.76 26.88 9.27
C GLY A 49 -6.25 27.17 9.33
N VAL A 50 -5.40 26.36 8.69
CA VAL A 50 -3.95 26.60 8.60
C VAL A 50 -3.63 27.22 7.23
N GLU A 51 -2.91 28.35 7.21
CA GLU A 51 -2.50 29.00 5.97
C GLU A 51 -1.50 28.16 5.16
N PHE A 52 -1.61 28.18 3.83
CA PHE A 52 -0.67 27.50 2.93
C PHE A 52 0.76 28.04 3.07
N GLU A 53 0.92 29.30 3.42
CA GLU A 53 2.25 29.91 3.64
C GLU A 53 2.97 29.28 4.83
N LYS A 54 2.26 28.94 5.90
CA LYS A 54 2.81 28.19 7.04
C LYS A 54 3.24 26.77 6.61
N ALA A 55 2.45 26.12 5.78
CA ALA A 55 2.77 24.80 5.25
C ALA A 55 3.98 24.84 4.31
N ARG A 56 4.11 25.89 3.49
CA ARG A 56 5.27 26.17 2.65
C ARG A 56 6.55 26.27 3.47
N LYS A 57 6.56 27.13 4.50
CA LYS A 57 7.74 27.30 5.39
C LYS A 57 8.17 25.97 6.03
N ILE A 58 7.21 25.15 6.46
CA ILE A 58 7.50 23.83 7.02
C ILE A 58 8.10 22.88 5.95
N ALA A 59 7.58 22.92 4.72
CA ALA A 59 8.13 22.12 3.63
C ALA A 59 9.58 22.54 3.28
N GLU A 60 9.86 23.85 3.24
CA GLU A 60 11.19 24.41 3.06
C GLU A 60 12.16 23.95 4.16
N GLN A 61 11.77 24.05 5.42
CA GLN A 61 12.58 23.57 6.56
C GLN A 61 12.86 22.07 6.51
N ARG A 62 11.99 21.30 5.87
CA ARG A 62 12.10 19.85 5.73
C ARG A 62 12.63 19.40 4.39
N GLU A 63 13.08 20.31 3.53
CA GLU A 63 13.54 20.01 2.17
C GLU A 63 14.64 18.92 2.14
N TYR A 64 15.62 18.99 3.04
CA TYR A 64 16.65 17.95 3.17
C TYR A 64 16.08 16.56 3.54
N TRP A 65 15.09 16.52 4.42
CA TRP A 65 14.41 15.27 4.74
C TRP A 65 13.64 14.73 3.55
N ILE A 66 12.94 15.60 2.81
CA ILE A 66 12.22 15.24 1.58
C ILE A 66 13.19 14.66 0.55
N GLU A 67 14.32 15.32 0.32
CA GLU A 67 15.39 14.86 -0.58
C GLU A 67 15.88 13.45 -0.19
N LYS A 68 16.14 13.20 1.09
CA LYS A 68 16.50 11.87 1.58
C LYS A 68 15.40 10.81 1.33
N GLN A 69 14.13 11.17 1.45
CA GLN A 69 13.06 10.23 1.11
C GLN A 69 13.03 9.93 -0.39
N ILE A 70 13.18 10.93 -1.25
CA ILE A 70 13.26 10.76 -2.70
C ILE A 70 14.45 9.85 -3.06
N ALA A 71 15.63 10.08 -2.48
CA ALA A 71 16.82 9.26 -2.73
C ALA A 71 16.64 7.79 -2.35
N LYS A 72 15.86 7.48 -1.30
CA LYS A 72 15.52 6.10 -0.94
C LYS A 72 14.72 5.41 -2.06
N PHE A 73 13.84 6.14 -2.74
CA PHE A 73 13.08 5.58 -3.85
C PHE A 73 13.91 5.49 -5.14
N ALA A 74 14.79 6.45 -5.40
CA ALA A 74 15.70 6.41 -6.55
C ALA A 74 16.68 5.23 -6.50
N ASN A 75 17.13 4.85 -5.29
CA ASN A 75 17.99 3.69 -5.05
C ASN A 75 17.23 2.36 -4.87
N SER A 76 15.90 2.42 -4.83
CA SER A 76 15.05 1.24 -4.78
C SER A 76 14.73 0.81 -6.22
N SER A 77 15.13 -0.40 -6.60
CA SER A 77 14.65 -1.05 -7.82
C SER A 77 13.15 -1.43 -7.73
N ALA A 78 12.42 -0.85 -6.78
CA ALA A 78 11.02 -1.13 -6.53
C ALA A 78 10.14 -0.52 -7.62
N THR A 79 9.35 -1.35 -8.28
CA THR A 79 8.37 -0.94 -9.26
C THR A 79 7.13 -0.38 -8.55
N PRO A 80 6.73 0.89 -8.79
CA PRO A 80 5.46 1.43 -8.30
C PRO A 80 4.32 0.74 -9.06
N ILE A 81 3.68 -0.23 -8.45
CA ILE A 81 2.66 -1.06 -9.12
C ILE A 81 1.40 -0.27 -9.43
N PHE A 82 1.06 0.71 -8.60
CA PHE A 82 -0.15 1.50 -8.81
C PHE A 82 -0.11 2.36 -10.08
N ASP A 83 1.07 2.83 -10.50
CA ASP A 83 1.23 3.62 -11.73
C ASP A 83 1.18 2.76 -13.00
N THR A 84 1.43 1.46 -12.86
CA THR A 84 1.27 0.49 -13.95
C THR A 84 -0.21 0.15 -14.18
N PHE A 85 -1.08 0.55 -13.24
CA PHE A 85 -2.51 0.29 -13.28
C PHE A 85 -3.24 1.33 -14.16
N ALA A 86 -3.43 1.00 -15.42
CA ALA A 86 -4.16 1.82 -16.42
C ALA A 86 -5.67 1.54 -16.47
N GLY A 87 -6.30 1.17 -15.35
CA GLY A 87 -7.76 0.92 -15.31
C GLY A 87 -8.23 -0.34 -16.04
N GLU A 88 -7.35 -1.33 -16.17
CA GLU A 88 -7.65 -2.59 -16.84
C GLU A 88 -8.76 -3.41 -16.17
N CYS A 89 -9.48 -4.18 -16.98
CA CYS A 89 -10.53 -5.07 -16.50
C CYS A 89 -9.90 -6.36 -15.94
N PHE A 90 -9.97 -6.57 -14.64
CA PHE A 90 -9.37 -7.72 -13.93
C PHE A 90 -10.21 -9.00 -13.89
N ILE A 91 -11.18 -9.17 -14.74
CA ILE A 91 -12.12 -10.31 -14.64
C ILE A 91 -11.41 -11.67 -14.72
N HIS A 92 -10.42 -11.80 -15.61
CA HIS A 92 -9.67 -13.05 -15.76
C HIS A 92 -8.70 -13.27 -14.60
N GLU A 93 -8.03 -12.23 -14.16
CA GLU A 93 -7.10 -12.24 -13.05
C GLU A 93 -7.78 -12.53 -11.72
N GLU A 94 -8.98 -11.99 -11.50
CA GLU A 94 -9.77 -12.28 -10.31
C GLU A 94 -10.11 -13.77 -10.23
N LYS A 95 -10.57 -14.37 -11.32
CA LYS A 95 -10.87 -15.81 -11.39
C LYS A 95 -9.64 -16.66 -11.09
N TYR A 96 -8.49 -16.30 -11.64
CA TYR A 96 -7.22 -16.97 -11.34
C TYR A 96 -6.89 -16.89 -9.85
N LEU A 97 -6.97 -15.69 -9.24
CA LEU A 97 -6.67 -15.50 -7.83
C LEU A 97 -7.65 -16.25 -6.92
N ILE A 98 -8.95 -16.30 -7.26
CA ILE A 98 -9.94 -17.11 -6.54
C ILE A 98 -9.51 -18.56 -6.50
N ASN A 99 -9.25 -19.16 -7.67
CA ASN A 99 -8.81 -20.55 -7.78
C ASN A 99 -7.52 -20.79 -6.99
N ARG A 100 -6.58 -19.84 -6.99
CA ARG A 100 -5.33 -19.95 -6.23
C ARG A 100 -5.56 -19.95 -4.73
N VAL A 101 -6.42 -19.05 -4.22
CA VAL A 101 -6.81 -19.03 -2.79
C VAL A 101 -7.46 -20.35 -2.39
N GLU A 102 -8.41 -20.85 -3.17
CA GLU A 102 -9.10 -22.11 -2.90
C GLU A 102 -8.13 -23.30 -2.87
N THR A 103 -7.21 -23.37 -3.85
CA THR A 103 -6.18 -24.41 -3.92
C THR A 103 -5.29 -24.41 -2.68
N LEU A 104 -4.79 -23.23 -2.27
CA LEU A 104 -3.92 -23.10 -1.09
C LEU A 104 -4.70 -23.35 0.20
N ALA A 105 -5.92 -22.86 0.30
CA ALA A 105 -6.79 -23.09 1.47
C ALA A 105 -7.08 -24.58 1.64
N LYS A 106 -7.44 -25.29 0.56
CA LYS A 106 -7.69 -26.75 0.56
C LYS A 106 -6.43 -27.53 0.92
N LYS A 107 -5.30 -27.20 0.28
CA LYS A 107 -4.01 -27.88 0.49
C LYS A 107 -3.57 -27.82 1.96
N HIS A 108 -3.80 -26.71 2.63
CA HIS A 108 -3.32 -26.49 4.01
C HIS A 108 -4.46 -26.51 5.06
N GLY A 109 -5.69 -26.88 4.64
CA GLY A 109 -6.84 -27.03 5.52
C GLY A 109 -7.34 -25.72 6.14
N PHE A 110 -7.12 -24.57 5.50
CA PHE A 110 -7.64 -23.29 5.97
C PHE A 110 -9.13 -23.13 5.65
N LYS A 111 -9.85 -22.45 6.55
CA LYS A 111 -11.25 -22.07 6.37
C LYS A 111 -11.39 -20.56 6.51
N TYR A 112 -12.03 -19.92 5.56
CA TYR A 112 -12.37 -18.50 5.60
C TYR A 112 -13.86 -18.29 5.36
N ASN A 113 -14.39 -17.13 5.75
CA ASN A 113 -15.83 -16.85 5.62
C ASN A 113 -16.16 -16.21 4.26
N LYS A 114 -15.49 -15.08 3.94
CA LYS A 114 -15.71 -14.34 2.68
C LYS A 114 -14.36 -13.96 2.08
N LEU A 115 -14.27 -14.05 0.77
CA LEU A 115 -13.13 -13.55 -0.01
C LEU A 115 -13.61 -12.35 -0.85
N ARG A 116 -12.81 -11.30 -0.88
CA ARG A 116 -13.06 -10.10 -1.68
C ARG A 116 -11.76 -9.61 -2.29
N PHE A 117 -11.84 -9.10 -3.50
CA PHE A 117 -10.74 -8.41 -4.16
C PHE A 117 -11.02 -6.91 -4.22
N LYS A 118 -9.99 -6.12 -4.00
CA LYS A 118 -10.06 -4.65 -4.00
C LYS A 118 -8.74 -4.08 -4.47
N VAL A 119 -8.76 -2.91 -5.10
CA VAL A 119 -7.55 -2.11 -5.27
C VAL A 119 -7.28 -1.37 -3.96
N MET A 120 -6.18 -1.68 -3.32
CA MET A 120 -5.79 -1.10 -2.03
C MET A 120 -4.45 -0.38 -2.14
N LYS A 121 -4.35 0.81 -1.55
CA LYS A 121 -3.14 1.66 -1.64
C LYS A 121 -2.01 1.26 -0.69
N THR A 122 -2.32 0.64 0.46
CA THR A 122 -1.37 0.53 1.57
C THR A 122 -1.08 -0.90 2.02
N ARG A 123 -1.79 -1.89 1.48
CA ARG A 123 -1.64 -3.29 1.91
C ARG A 123 -1.95 -4.28 0.79
N TRP A 124 -1.31 -5.42 0.83
CA TRP A 124 -1.52 -6.51 -0.11
C TRP A 124 -2.74 -7.37 0.24
N GLY A 125 -3.04 -7.47 1.53
CA GLY A 125 -4.16 -8.22 2.02
C GLY A 125 -4.63 -7.77 3.40
N SER A 126 -5.70 -8.36 3.88
CA SER A 126 -6.18 -8.25 5.26
C SER A 126 -7.16 -9.37 5.59
N CYS A 127 -7.09 -9.86 6.84
CA CYS A 127 -8.05 -10.80 7.41
C CYS A 127 -8.71 -10.19 8.64
N THR A 128 -10.05 -10.21 8.69
CA THR A 128 -10.81 -9.72 9.85
C THR A 128 -10.92 -10.77 10.95
N ALA A 129 -11.36 -10.36 12.16
CA ALA A 129 -11.66 -11.29 13.25
C ALA A 129 -12.70 -12.36 12.86
N LYS A 130 -13.62 -12.03 11.95
CA LYS A 130 -14.64 -12.94 11.40
C LYS A 130 -14.15 -13.78 10.22
N ASN A 131 -12.84 -13.89 9.99
CA ASN A 131 -12.22 -14.63 8.90
C ASN A 131 -12.67 -14.19 7.49
N ASN A 132 -13.03 -12.91 7.32
CA ASN A 132 -13.23 -12.34 6.00
C ASN A 132 -11.87 -11.87 5.46
N ILE A 133 -11.47 -12.37 4.31
CA ILE A 133 -10.22 -12.03 3.63
C ILE A 133 -10.49 -11.00 2.55
N SER A 134 -9.66 -9.98 2.48
CA SER A 134 -9.59 -9.06 1.34
C SER A 134 -8.18 -9.08 0.78
N LEU A 135 -8.05 -9.29 -0.53
CA LEU A 135 -6.78 -9.30 -1.25
C LEU A 135 -6.72 -8.13 -2.24
N ASN A 136 -5.53 -7.63 -2.47
CA ASN A 136 -5.30 -6.54 -3.40
C ASN A 136 -5.22 -7.07 -4.82
N MET A 137 -6.04 -6.54 -5.73
CA MET A 137 -5.99 -6.90 -7.15
C MET A 137 -4.61 -6.63 -7.77
N LEU A 138 -3.89 -5.64 -7.27
CA LEU A 138 -2.54 -5.32 -7.74
C LEU A 138 -1.53 -6.46 -7.52
N MET A 139 -1.88 -7.49 -6.75
CA MET A 139 -1.01 -8.68 -6.62
C MET A 139 -0.88 -9.47 -7.94
N THR A 140 -1.72 -9.23 -8.94
CA THR A 140 -1.56 -9.80 -10.29
C THR A 140 -0.27 -9.35 -10.98
N TYR A 141 0.27 -8.19 -10.59
CA TYR A 141 1.52 -7.63 -11.12
C TYR A 141 2.79 -8.10 -10.40
N ILE A 142 2.67 -8.91 -9.35
CA ILE A 142 3.83 -9.48 -8.66
C ILE A 142 3.99 -10.97 -8.99
N PRO A 143 5.22 -11.52 -8.87
CA PRO A 143 5.49 -12.93 -9.13
C PRO A 143 4.60 -13.88 -8.33
N LYS A 144 4.25 -15.03 -8.90
CA LYS A 144 3.39 -16.05 -8.28
C LYS A 144 3.86 -16.46 -6.87
N LYS A 145 5.16 -16.54 -6.64
CA LYS A 145 5.73 -16.82 -5.31
C LYS A 145 5.31 -15.78 -4.27
N LEU A 146 5.30 -14.51 -4.64
CA LEU A 146 4.90 -13.42 -3.76
C LEU A 146 3.37 -13.37 -3.59
N GLN A 147 2.60 -13.70 -4.63
CA GLN A 147 1.15 -13.87 -4.52
C GLN A 147 0.80 -14.96 -3.51
N ASP A 148 1.43 -16.14 -3.62
CA ASP A 148 1.23 -17.26 -2.71
C ASP A 148 1.55 -16.87 -1.26
N TYR A 149 2.66 -16.15 -1.07
CA TYR A 149 3.02 -15.65 0.25
C TYR A 149 1.92 -14.75 0.85
N VAL A 150 1.41 -13.78 0.08
CA VAL A 150 0.32 -12.89 0.56
C VAL A 150 -0.93 -13.70 0.88
N ILE A 151 -1.32 -14.63 0.00
CA ILE A 151 -2.49 -15.49 0.21
C ILE A 151 -2.33 -16.32 1.48
N LEU A 152 -1.20 -16.99 1.66
CA LEU A 152 -0.92 -17.82 2.84
C LEU A 152 -0.85 -17.00 4.12
N HIS A 153 -0.31 -15.79 4.07
CA HIS A 153 -0.30 -14.84 5.18
C HIS A 153 -1.72 -14.52 5.65
N GLU A 154 -2.62 -14.18 4.74
CA GLU A 154 -4.01 -13.86 5.08
C GLU A 154 -4.82 -15.10 5.48
N LEU A 155 -4.57 -16.24 4.85
CA LEU A 155 -5.18 -17.50 5.26
C LEU A 155 -4.72 -17.92 6.66
N LEU A 156 -3.45 -17.73 7.00
CA LEU A 156 -2.94 -18.05 8.34
C LEU A 156 -3.60 -17.19 9.42
N HIS A 157 -3.94 -15.95 9.11
CA HIS A 157 -4.72 -15.10 10.01
C HIS A 157 -6.13 -15.62 10.32
N THR A 158 -6.64 -16.63 9.58
CA THR A 158 -7.89 -17.30 9.99
C THR A 158 -7.72 -18.15 11.27
N ARG A 159 -6.46 -18.53 11.62
CA ARG A 159 -6.11 -19.31 12.82
C ARG A 159 -5.35 -18.50 13.85
N ILE A 160 -4.35 -17.72 13.42
CA ILE A 160 -3.48 -16.92 14.29
C ILE A 160 -3.67 -15.46 13.94
N LYS A 161 -4.28 -14.67 14.83
CA LYS A 161 -4.70 -13.29 14.53
C LYS A 161 -3.59 -12.26 14.63
N ASP A 162 -2.58 -12.53 15.40
CA ASP A 162 -1.43 -11.68 15.64
C ASP A 162 -0.19 -12.17 14.86
N HIS A 163 0.83 -11.34 14.81
CA HIS A 163 2.14 -11.70 14.23
C HIS A 163 3.11 -12.19 15.30
N SER A 164 2.62 -13.04 16.22
CA SER A 164 3.44 -13.69 17.26
C SER A 164 4.52 -14.59 16.67
N LYS A 165 5.43 -15.09 17.52
CA LYS A 165 6.45 -16.05 17.11
C LYS A 165 5.84 -17.29 16.44
N GLY A 166 4.69 -17.76 16.94
CA GLY A 166 3.96 -18.91 16.37
C GLY A 166 3.47 -18.63 14.93
N PHE A 167 2.98 -17.41 14.67
CA PHE A 167 2.58 -17.00 13.31
C PHE A 167 3.75 -17.10 12.33
N TRP A 168 4.91 -16.53 12.69
CA TRP A 168 6.09 -16.54 11.83
C TRP A 168 6.65 -17.92 11.58
N LEU A 169 6.68 -18.79 12.61
CA LEU A 169 7.11 -20.18 12.47
C LEU A 169 6.20 -20.94 11.50
N GLU A 170 4.88 -20.80 11.65
CA GLU A 170 3.93 -21.49 10.78
C GLU A 170 3.96 -20.93 9.34
N LEU A 171 4.07 -19.59 9.17
CA LEU A 171 4.22 -18.99 7.85
C LEU A 171 5.50 -19.45 7.15
N ASP A 172 6.60 -19.56 7.90
CA ASP A 172 7.88 -20.07 7.38
C ASP A 172 7.76 -21.53 6.93
N ARG A 173 7.09 -22.38 7.71
CA ARG A 173 6.78 -23.76 7.33
C ARG A 173 5.96 -23.85 6.02
N LEU A 174 5.05 -22.92 5.80
CA LEU A 174 4.19 -22.87 4.62
C LEU A 174 4.90 -22.36 3.37
N THR A 175 5.86 -21.45 3.53
CA THR A 175 6.47 -20.69 2.42
C THR A 175 7.95 -21.01 2.20
N GLY A 176 8.62 -21.63 3.16
CA GLY A 176 10.04 -22.00 3.17
C GLY A 176 11.00 -20.88 3.56
N ASP A 177 10.61 -19.59 3.38
CA ASP A 177 11.40 -18.41 3.75
C ASP A 177 10.50 -17.18 3.89
N ALA A 178 9.68 -17.17 4.93
CA ALA A 178 8.68 -16.12 5.12
C ALA A 178 9.30 -14.72 5.23
N LYS A 179 10.43 -14.59 5.94
CA LYS A 179 11.09 -13.28 6.13
C LYS A 179 11.79 -12.78 4.87
N GLY A 180 12.46 -13.66 4.14
CA GLY A 180 13.11 -13.31 2.87
C GLY A 180 12.09 -12.88 1.82
N ILE A 181 10.98 -13.62 1.71
CA ILE A 181 9.89 -13.28 0.79
C ILE A 181 9.22 -11.95 1.20
N GLN A 182 9.01 -11.71 2.49
CA GLN A 182 8.48 -10.43 2.97
C GLN A 182 9.41 -9.27 2.63
N LYS A 183 10.72 -9.46 2.81
CA LYS A 183 11.73 -8.47 2.47
C LYS A 183 11.69 -8.16 0.97
N GLU A 184 11.70 -9.19 0.14
CA GLU A 184 11.59 -9.06 -1.32
C GLU A 184 10.35 -8.28 -1.74
N LEU A 185 9.17 -8.61 -1.17
CA LEU A 185 7.91 -7.94 -1.43
C LEU A 185 7.97 -6.45 -1.06
N LYS A 186 8.57 -6.09 0.08
CA LYS A 186 8.70 -4.70 0.55
C LYS A 186 9.73 -3.88 -0.23
N GLU A 187 10.80 -4.51 -0.69
CA GLU A 187 11.89 -3.82 -1.36
C GLU A 187 11.64 -3.62 -2.85
N LYS A 188 10.98 -4.60 -3.50
CA LYS A 188 10.78 -4.57 -4.96
C LYS A 188 9.41 -4.07 -5.39
N TYR A 189 8.39 -4.19 -4.54
CA TYR A 189 7.00 -3.91 -4.90
C TYR A 189 6.34 -2.98 -3.89
N ILE A 190 6.32 -1.70 -4.21
CA ILE A 190 5.75 -0.67 -3.33
C ILE A 190 4.30 -0.40 -3.73
N LEU A 191 3.38 -0.60 -2.78
CA LEU A 191 2.05 -0.03 -2.84
C LEU A 191 2.12 1.43 -2.38
N TYR A 192 1.26 2.28 -2.92
CA TYR A 192 1.18 3.67 -2.45
C TYR A 192 0.87 3.74 -0.95
N ASN A 193 1.66 4.54 -0.24
CA ASN A 193 1.35 5.01 1.10
C ASN A 193 0.68 6.38 1.07
#